data_d07d3628388df36eba506251fe54143f
#
_entry.id   d07d3628388df36eba506251fe54143f
#
_cell.length_a   1.000
_cell.length_b   1.000
_cell.length_c   1.000
_cell.angle_alpha   90.00
_cell.angle_beta   90.00
_cell.angle_gamma   90.00
#
_symmetry.space_group_name_H-M   'P 1'
#
loop_
_entity.id
_entity.type
_entity.pdbx_description
1 polymer ?
#
loop_
_entity_poly.entity_id
_entity_poly.type
_entity_poly.pdbx_seq_one_letter_code
_entity_poly.pdbx_strand_id
1 'polypeptide(L)'
;MLVKTYSAAVNGLDVTTVTVEVNIVPGVMYRMTGLGDTAVREGRDRIASALQVNGYKFPHADITINLAPADLRKEGSSFDLPLAMAILTASGAVTADTIGDYMLVGELSLDGTLQPVKGALPIAIRARTEKFKGLIVPKQNEREAAVVNNLEVYGMESITDVINLLTGREIYEPTHVDTRREFYEQQSRFDLDFADVRGQESVKRALEVAAAGGHNLIMVGPPGSGKSMMAKRLPSILPPLSLSESLETTQIHSVAGKLKRGTSLISQRPFRSPHHTISEVALVGGGINPQPGEISLAHNGVLFADELPEFNKQTLEVLRQPLEDHKITISRSKYTVEFPCSFMFIASMNPCPCGYYNDPTHKCCCTPGQIQRYMSKISGPLLDRIDIQCEITPVPFKDISKAQPGEPSAAIRERVIKARDIQTARYKDFKGIHCNAQMTERMIHQFAEPDDASINLLRTAMEKFSLSARAYNRILKVARTIADLDGSERVEVQHISEAIGYRNLDRGDWAERRMY
;
A
#
# COMPACT_ATOMS: atom_id res chain seq x y z
N MET A 1 44.12 6.96 -11.91
CA MET A 1 43.32 6.14 -12.85
C MET A 1 41.87 6.54 -12.69
N LEU A 2 41.10 6.65 -13.79
CA LEU A 2 39.65 6.92 -13.75
C LEU A 2 38.88 5.60 -13.81
N VAL A 3 37.98 5.38 -12.85
CA VAL A 3 37.13 4.20 -12.79
C VAL A 3 35.67 4.65 -12.70
N LYS A 4 34.77 3.91 -13.33
CA LYS A 4 33.33 4.11 -13.28
C LYS A 4 32.66 2.89 -12.67
N THR A 5 31.76 3.13 -11.70
CA THR A 5 30.84 2.14 -11.17
C THR A 5 29.40 2.68 -11.28
N TYR A 6 28.42 1.82 -11.19
CA TYR A 6 27.02 2.17 -11.34
C TYR A 6 26.24 1.88 -10.07
N SER A 7 25.39 2.82 -9.69
CA SER A 7 24.48 2.74 -8.58
C SER A 7 23.12 3.32 -8.97
N ALA A 8 22.22 3.50 -8.02
CA ALA A 8 20.91 4.05 -8.28
C ALA A 8 20.46 5.03 -7.20
N ALA A 9 19.75 6.08 -7.60
CA ALA A 9 19.04 6.97 -6.71
C ALA A 9 17.52 6.74 -6.85
N VAL A 10 16.84 6.55 -5.72
CA VAL A 10 15.39 6.32 -5.65
C VAL A 10 14.70 7.63 -5.31
N ASN A 11 13.75 8.05 -6.15
CA ASN A 11 12.92 9.23 -5.90
C ASN A 11 11.43 8.86 -6.08
N GLY A 12 10.74 8.66 -4.96
CA GLY A 12 9.42 8.03 -5.01
C GLY A 12 9.52 6.59 -5.50
N LEU A 13 8.79 6.25 -6.54
CA LEU A 13 8.89 4.93 -7.21
C LEU A 13 9.86 4.95 -8.39
N ASP A 14 10.28 6.13 -8.83
CA ASP A 14 11.22 6.28 -9.94
C ASP A 14 12.65 6.04 -9.49
N VAL A 15 13.42 5.37 -10.35
CA VAL A 15 14.82 5.08 -10.12
C VAL A 15 15.65 5.64 -11.25
N THR A 16 16.67 6.41 -10.89
CA THR A 16 17.65 6.95 -11.83
C THR A 16 19.00 6.32 -11.58
N THR A 17 19.63 5.81 -12.63
CA THR A 17 20.99 5.27 -12.56
C THR A 17 21.98 6.39 -12.28
N VAL A 18 22.86 6.14 -11.32
CA VAL A 18 23.93 7.06 -10.93
C VAL A 18 25.27 6.46 -11.34
N THR A 19 25.98 7.16 -12.20
CA THR A 19 27.38 6.83 -12.52
C THR A 19 28.27 7.44 -11.45
N VAL A 20 29.02 6.60 -10.76
CA VAL A 20 30.02 6.97 -9.76
C VAL A 20 31.37 6.95 -10.45
N GLU A 21 31.94 8.11 -10.69
CA GLU A 21 33.27 8.26 -11.30
C GLU A 21 34.29 8.63 -10.23
N VAL A 22 35.37 7.84 -10.14
CA VAL A 22 36.46 8.08 -9.19
C VAL A 22 37.75 8.22 -9.96
N ASN A 23 38.43 9.35 -9.80
CA ASN A 23 39.77 9.59 -10.35
C ASN A 23 40.78 9.77 -9.21
N ILE A 24 41.86 9.02 -9.25
CA ILE A 24 42.93 9.08 -8.23
C ILE A 24 44.22 9.52 -8.92
N VAL A 25 44.84 10.62 -8.41
CA VAL A 25 46.10 11.17 -8.84
C VAL A 25 46.97 11.47 -7.60
N PRO A 26 48.32 11.64 -7.75
CA PRO A 26 49.16 12.02 -6.62
C PRO A 26 48.69 13.32 -5.97
N GLY A 27 48.61 13.29 -4.60
CA GLY A 27 48.12 14.43 -3.81
C GLY A 27 47.56 13.99 -2.45
N VAL A 28 46.77 14.84 -1.78
CA VAL A 28 46.19 14.58 -0.45
C VAL A 28 44.76 15.05 -0.27
N MET A 29 44.09 15.48 -1.36
CA MET A 29 42.76 16.06 -1.27
C MET A 29 41.65 15.05 -1.58
N TYR A 30 40.54 15.22 -0.89
CA TYR A 30 39.31 14.46 -1.19
C TYR A 30 38.20 15.44 -1.61
N ARG A 31 37.68 15.29 -2.82
CA ARG A 31 36.67 16.16 -3.41
C ARG A 31 35.52 15.33 -3.95
N MET A 32 34.30 15.79 -3.68
CA MET A 32 33.08 15.14 -4.18
C MET A 32 32.18 16.18 -4.86
N THR A 33 31.74 15.88 -6.09
CA THR A 33 30.82 16.65 -6.91
C THR A 33 29.57 15.83 -7.23
N GLY A 34 28.49 16.46 -7.74
CA GLY A 34 27.28 15.76 -8.16
C GLY A 34 26.19 15.67 -7.11
N LEU A 35 26.07 16.70 -6.22
CA LEU A 35 24.96 16.85 -5.27
C LEU A 35 24.79 15.69 -4.29
N GLY A 36 25.85 15.08 -3.80
CA GLY A 36 25.78 14.16 -2.65
C GLY A 36 25.34 14.91 -1.40
N ASP A 37 24.40 14.33 -0.64
CA ASP A 37 23.97 14.87 0.67
C ASP A 37 25.04 14.66 1.75
N THR A 38 24.73 15.04 2.99
CA THR A 38 25.63 14.88 4.13
C THR A 38 25.95 13.39 4.35
N ALA A 39 24.97 12.49 4.26
CA ALA A 39 25.16 11.06 4.48
C ALA A 39 26.12 10.43 3.44
N VAL A 40 26.01 10.84 2.17
CA VAL A 40 26.95 10.42 1.10
C VAL A 40 28.36 10.92 1.38
N ARG A 41 28.50 12.16 1.87
CA ARG A 41 29.82 12.75 2.19
C ARG A 41 30.48 12.11 3.41
N GLU A 42 29.70 11.80 4.45
CA GLU A 42 30.13 11.05 5.64
C GLU A 42 30.54 9.62 5.31
N GLY A 43 30.09 9.07 4.20
CA GLY A 43 30.48 7.76 3.67
C GLY A 43 31.99 7.58 3.56
N ARG A 44 32.77 8.68 3.37
CA ARG A 44 34.25 8.61 3.36
C ARG A 44 34.80 7.90 4.61
N ASP A 45 34.34 8.29 5.80
CA ASP A 45 34.89 7.77 7.05
C ASP A 45 34.43 6.32 7.29
N ARG A 46 33.19 5.99 6.91
CA ARG A 46 32.70 4.59 6.91
C ARG A 46 33.51 3.71 5.97
N ILE A 47 33.72 4.17 4.73
CA ILE A 47 34.50 3.45 3.71
C ILE A 47 35.94 3.27 4.19
N ALA A 48 36.61 4.33 4.69
CA ALA A 48 37.97 4.25 5.15
C ALA A 48 38.15 3.22 6.29
N SER A 49 37.23 3.22 7.27
CA SER A 49 37.22 2.23 8.35
C SER A 49 36.99 0.81 7.84
N ALA A 50 35.94 0.63 7.02
CA ALA A 50 35.60 -0.67 6.45
C ALA A 50 36.76 -1.28 5.65
N LEU A 51 37.42 -0.48 4.82
CA LEU A 51 38.59 -0.92 4.06
C LEU A 51 39.73 -1.32 4.97
N GLN A 52 40.05 -0.51 5.98
CA GLN A 52 41.13 -0.76 6.90
C GLN A 52 40.94 -2.07 7.70
N VAL A 53 39.73 -2.31 8.21
CA VAL A 53 39.40 -3.54 8.96
C VAL A 53 39.53 -4.78 8.06
N ASN A 54 39.24 -4.66 6.77
CA ASN A 54 39.32 -5.76 5.80
C ASN A 54 40.69 -5.85 5.10
N GLY A 55 41.75 -5.20 5.64
CA GLY A 55 43.12 -5.32 5.18
C GLY A 55 43.51 -4.47 3.98
N TYR A 56 42.64 -3.56 3.56
CA TYR A 56 42.89 -2.59 2.48
C TYR A 56 43.25 -1.23 3.07
N LYS A 57 44.21 -0.53 2.44
CA LYS A 57 44.58 0.83 2.85
C LYS A 57 43.77 1.84 2.05
N PHE A 58 43.14 2.79 2.76
CA PHE A 58 42.55 3.95 2.10
C PHE A 58 43.67 4.77 1.42
N PRO A 59 43.59 5.12 0.11
CA PRO A 59 44.68 5.73 -0.61
C PRO A 59 44.99 7.15 -0.09
N HIS A 60 46.25 7.43 0.19
CA HIS A 60 46.78 8.76 0.45
C HIS A 60 47.10 9.43 -0.86
N ALA A 61 46.06 9.99 -1.53
CA ALA A 61 46.15 10.58 -2.85
C ALA A 61 45.06 11.66 -3.04
N ASP A 62 45.12 12.44 -4.11
CA ASP A 62 44.01 13.27 -4.54
C ASP A 62 42.93 12.39 -5.14
N ILE A 63 41.79 12.31 -4.44
CA ILE A 63 40.62 11.56 -4.85
C ILE A 63 39.55 12.54 -5.29
N THR A 64 39.19 12.51 -6.56
CA THR A 64 38.07 13.28 -7.09
C THR A 64 36.93 12.33 -7.45
N ILE A 65 35.76 12.56 -6.85
CA ILE A 65 34.55 11.78 -7.05
C ILE A 65 33.52 12.66 -7.78
N ASN A 66 32.88 12.09 -8.79
CA ASN A 66 31.75 12.70 -9.46
C ASN A 66 30.56 11.74 -9.48
N LEU A 67 29.40 12.21 -9.03
CA LEU A 67 28.14 11.44 -9.05
C LEU A 67 27.23 12.02 -10.14
N ALA A 68 27.18 11.39 -11.30
CA ALA A 68 26.36 11.83 -12.43
C ALA A 68 25.01 11.11 -12.49
N PRO A 69 23.91 11.81 -12.87
CA PRO A 69 23.82 13.19 -13.34
C PRO A 69 23.88 14.23 -12.19
N ALA A 70 24.41 15.42 -12.47
CA ALA A 70 24.67 16.43 -11.44
C ALA A 70 23.41 17.19 -10.95
N ASP A 71 22.32 17.14 -11.69
CA ASP A 71 21.04 17.78 -11.39
C ASP A 71 20.19 16.98 -10.37
N LEU A 72 20.48 15.68 -10.22
CA LEU A 72 19.81 14.81 -9.27
C LEU A 72 20.56 14.78 -7.94
N ARG A 73 19.86 15.03 -6.84
CA ARG A 73 20.41 14.87 -5.50
C ARG A 73 20.53 13.39 -5.13
N LYS A 74 21.70 12.98 -4.66
CA LYS A 74 22.00 11.64 -4.17
C LYS A 74 21.93 11.67 -2.66
N GLU A 75 21.09 10.81 -2.11
CA GLU A 75 20.75 10.81 -0.70
C GLU A 75 20.94 9.44 -0.07
N GLY A 76 21.36 9.45 1.20
CA GLY A 76 21.53 8.24 1.99
C GLY A 76 22.87 7.54 1.77
N SER A 77 23.04 6.45 2.50
CA SER A 77 24.30 5.69 2.62
C SER A 77 24.44 4.54 1.60
N SER A 78 23.46 4.35 0.72
CA SER A 78 23.46 3.25 -0.28
C SER A 78 24.59 3.34 -1.32
N PHE A 79 25.26 4.50 -1.39
CA PHE A 79 26.40 4.76 -2.27
C PHE A 79 27.75 4.31 -1.67
N ASP A 80 27.83 3.89 -0.40
CA ASP A 80 29.07 3.51 0.24
C ASP A 80 29.76 2.35 -0.52
N LEU A 81 29.01 1.31 -0.87
CA LEU A 81 29.54 0.16 -1.61
C LEU A 81 30.09 0.53 -2.99
N PRO A 82 29.35 1.20 -3.90
CA PRO A 82 29.91 1.56 -5.21
C PRO A 82 31.09 2.52 -5.10
N LEU A 83 31.09 3.45 -4.13
CA LEU A 83 32.23 4.34 -3.86
C LEU A 83 33.46 3.57 -3.38
N ALA A 84 33.31 2.63 -2.43
CA ALA A 84 34.40 1.82 -1.92
C ALA A 84 35.05 0.98 -3.03
N MET A 85 34.22 0.32 -3.85
CA MET A 85 34.72 -0.49 -4.96
C MET A 85 35.39 0.36 -6.03
N ALA A 86 34.85 1.54 -6.36
CA ALA A 86 35.49 2.47 -7.29
C ALA A 86 36.85 2.98 -6.77
N ILE A 87 36.96 3.30 -5.48
CA ILE A 87 38.22 3.73 -4.84
C ILE A 87 39.26 2.61 -4.86
N LEU A 88 38.89 1.37 -4.47
CA LEU A 88 39.78 0.21 -4.49
C LEU A 88 40.31 -0.08 -5.90
N THR A 89 39.44 -0.04 -6.90
CA THR A 89 39.82 -0.30 -8.29
C THR A 89 40.67 0.85 -8.84
N ALA A 90 40.34 2.12 -8.57
CA ALA A 90 41.07 3.28 -9.05
C ALA A 90 42.48 3.41 -8.38
N SER A 91 42.64 2.91 -7.16
CA SER A 91 43.93 2.85 -6.47
C SER A 91 44.83 1.69 -6.93
N GLY A 92 44.29 0.75 -7.71
CA GLY A 92 44.98 -0.47 -8.10
C GLY A 92 45.09 -1.54 -7.00
N ALA A 93 44.42 -1.34 -5.87
CA ALA A 93 44.40 -2.33 -4.77
C ALA A 93 43.59 -3.59 -5.14
N VAL A 94 42.64 -3.45 -6.05
CA VAL A 94 41.79 -4.53 -6.58
C VAL A 94 41.66 -4.36 -8.10
N THR A 95 41.79 -5.46 -8.86
CA THR A 95 41.53 -5.51 -10.30
C THR A 95 40.15 -6.13 -10.50
N ALA A 96 39.17 -5.32 -10.93
CA ALA A 96 37.78 -5.74 -11.14
C ALA A 96 37.32 -5.29 -12.53
N ASP A 97 37.73 -6.01 -13.57
CA ASP A 97 37.46 -5.65 -14.96
C ASP A 97 35.97 -5.68 -15.32
N THR A 98 35.18 -6.48 -14.61
CA THR A 98 33.74 -6.66 -14.83
C THR A 98 32.87 -5.71 -14.00
N ILE A 99 33.46 -4.78 -13.22
CA ILE A 99 32.71 -3.91 -12.29
C ILE A 99 31.66 -3.06 -13.02
N GLY A 100 31.91 -2.71 -14.29
CA GLY A 100 30.97 -1.96 -15.13
C GLY A 100 29.74 -2.73 -15.58
N ASP A 101 29.73 -4.05 -15.45
CA ASP A 101 28.62 -4.91 -15.84
C ASP A 101 27.55 -5.00 -14.75
N TYR A 102 27.88 -4.57 -13.54
CA TYR A 102 27.03 -4.68 -12.36
C TYR A 102 26.60 -3.33 -11.83
N MET A 103 25.35 -3.25 -11.40
CA MET A 103 24.89 -2.16 -10.55
C MET A 103 25.13 -2.55 -9.09
N LEU A 104 25.68 -1.63 -8.28
CA LEU A 104 26.04 -1.85 -6.89
C LEU A 104 25.27 -0.92 -5.97
N VAL A 105 24.65 -1.45 -4.93
CA VAL A 105 24.00 -0.67 -3.88
C VAL A 105 24.24 -1.31 -2.52
N GLY A 106 24.56 -0.51 -1.51
CA GLY A 106 24.79 -1.00 -0.16
C GLY A 106 25.39 0.05 0.75
N GLU A 107 24.94 0.09 1.98
CA GLU A 107 25.54 0.87 3.05
C GLU A 107 26.61 0.02 3.73
N LEU A 108 27.77 0.60 4.08
CA LEU A 108 28.84 -0.08 4.78
C LEU A 108 28.84 0.27 6.26
N SER A 109 28.86 -0.76 7.10
CA SER A 109 29.26 -0.61 8.51
C SER A 109 30.78 -0.44 8.61
N LEU A 110 31.26 0.03 9.77
CA LEU A 110 32.67 0.28 9.99
C LEU A 110 33.56 -0.99 9.89
N ASP A 111 32.96 -2.16 10.08
CA ASP A 111 33.63 -3.48 9.93
C ASP A 111 33.57 -4.02 8.50
N GLY A 112 32.88 -3.33 7.56
CA GLY A 112 32.74 -3.75 6.18
C GLY A 112 31.53 -4.64 5.91
N THR A 113 30.64 -4.87 6.89
CA THR A 113 29.38 -5.56 6.66
C THR A 113 28.39 -4.66 5.89
N LEU A 114 27.59 -5.27 5.01
CA LEU A 114 26.58 -4.57 4.22
C LEU A 114 25.25 -4.48 4.96
N GLN A 115 24.74 -3.27 5.10
CA GLN A 115 23.46 -2.98 5.71
C GLN A 115 22.35 -2.86 4.66
N PRO A 116 21.09 -3.23 5.01
CA PRO A 116 19.98 -3.22 4.06
C PRO A 116 19.66 -1.82 3.52
N VAL A 117 19.28 -1.77 2.24
CA VAL A 117 18.88 -0.55 1.55
C VAL A 117 17.39 -0.55 1.28
N LYS A 118 16.81 0.64 1.07
CA LYS A 118 15.42 0.81 0.65
C LYS A 118 15.34 0.83 -0.87
N GLY A 119 14.23 0.31 -1.42
CA GLY A 119 13.97 0.37 -2.85
C GLY A 119 14.78 -0.62 -3.69
N ALA A 120 15.20 -1.76 -3.13
CA ALA A 120 15.97 -2.74 -3.88
C ALA A 120 15.19 -3.32 -5.07
N LEU A 121 13.88 -3.52 -4.96
CA LEU A 121 13.05 -3.99 -6.07
C LEU A 121 12.98 -2.98 -7.24
N PRO A 122 12.60 -1.71 -7.05
CA PRO A 122 12.64 -0.75 -8.17
C PRO A 122 14.05 -0.53 -8.73
N ILE A 123 15.10 -0.65 -7.92
CA ILE A 123 16.50 -0.64 -8.40
C ILE A 123 16.77 -1.84 -9.31
N ALA A 124 16.34 -3.04 -8.93
CA ALA A 124 16.49 -4.25 -9.76
C ALA A 124 15.74 -4.12 -11.08
N ILE A 125 14.52 -3.56 -11.08
CA ILE A 125 13.76 -3.28 -12.30
C ILE A 125 14.53 -2.32 -13.22
N ARG A 126 15.14 -1.29 -12.66
CA ARG A 126 15.96 -0.33 -13.41
C ARG A 126 17.20 -0.99 -13.99
N ALA A 127 17.95 -1.76 -13.19
CA ALA A 127 19.14 -2.48 -13.63
C ALA A 127 18.84 -3.41 -14.82
N ARG A 128 17.73 -4.17 -14.77
CA ARG A 128 17.27 -4.99 -15.89
C ARG A 128 16.94 -4.14 -17.14
N THR A 129 16.24 -3.03 -16.96
CA THR A 129 15.82 -2.16 -18.07
C THR A 129 17.02 -1.58 -18.81
N GLU A 130 18.09 -1.25 -18.08
CA GLU A 130 19.35 -0.76 -18.65
C GLU A 130 20.31 -1.87 -19.09
N LYS A 131 19.87 -3.14 -18.97
CA LYS A 131 20.61 -4.33 -19.45
C LYS A 131 21.93 -4.57 -18.70
N PHE A 132 22.03 -4.19 -17.43
CA PHE A 132 23.12 -4.66 -16.59
C PHE A 132 23.10 -6.20 -16.53
N LYS A 133 24.27 -6.80 -16.45
CA LYS A 133 24.44 -8.24 -16.25
C LYS A 133 23.83 -8.65 -14.91
N GLY A 134 24.11 -7.89 -13.85
CA GLY A 134 23.60 -8.18 -12.53
C GLY A 134 23.52 -6.97 -11.60
N LEU A 135 22.97 -7.26 -10.43
CA LEU A 135 22.80 -6.33 -9.32
C LEU A 135 23.40 -6.92 -8.05
N ILE A 136 24.29 -6.17 -7.41
CA ILE A 136 24.91 -6.54 -6.14
C ILE A 136 24.23 -5.73 -5.04
N VAL A 137 23.62 -6.43 -4.07
CA VAL A 137 22.83 -5.88 -2.97
C VAL A 137 23.23 -6.50 -1.63
N PRO A 138 22.90 -5.87 -0.49
CA PRO A 138 23.02 -6.54 0.81
C PRO A 138 22.18 -7.82 0.86
N LYS A 139 22.68 -8.83 1.57
CA LYS A 139 22.04 -10.16 1.72
C LYS A 139 20.56 -10.08 2.09
N GLN A 140 20.18 -9.11 2.90
CA GLN A 140 18.81 -8.92 3.36
C GLN A 140 17.85 -8.46 2.26
N ASN A 141 18.36 -7.87 1.16
CA ASN A 141 17.59 -7.40 0.01
C ASN A 141 17.58 -8.37 -1.17
N GLU A 142 18.35 -9.48 -1.11
CA GLU A 142 18.54 -10.38 -2.25
C GLU A 142 17.22 -10.94 -2.79
N ARG A 143 16.33 -11.42 -1.91
CA ARG A 143 15.07 -12.05 -2.31
C ARG A 143 14.10 -11.04 -2.94
N GLU A 144 14.07 -9.83 -2.42
CA GLU A 144 13.29 -8.70 -2.95
C GLU A 144 13.75 -8.32 -4.37
N ALA A 145 15.06 -8.23 -4.58
CA ALA A 145 15.64 -7.89 -5.87
C ALA A 145 15.54 -9.04 -6.88
N ALA A 146 15.70 -10.30 -6.43
CA ALA A 146 15.68 -11.50 -7.27
C ALA A 146 14.28 -11.86 -7.83
N VAL A 147 13.23 -11.12 -7.47
CA VAL A 147 11.91 -11.18 -8.14
C VAL A 147 12.02 -10.82 -9.62
N VAL A 148 13.00 -10.01 -9.98
CA VAL A 148 13.18 -9.49 -11.34
C VAL A 148 13.85 -10.54 -12.22
N ASN A 149 13.10 -11.11 -13.16
CA ASN A 149 13.62 -12.10 -14.10
C ASN A 149 14.66 -11.48 -15.05
N ASN A 150 15.59 -12.31 -15.54
CA ASN A 150 16.65 -11.92 -16.49
C ASN A 150 17.62 -10.85 -15.92
N LEU A 151 17.91 -10.94 -14.63
CA LEU A 151 18.92 -10.16 -13.93
C LEU A 151 19.59 -11.08 -12.91
N GLU A 152 20.91 -11.18 -12.93
CA GLU A 152 21.66 -11.91 -11.90
C GLU A 152 21.69 -11.05 -10.63
N VAL A 153 21.14 -11.55 -9.52
CA VAL A 153 21.14 -10.83 -8.24
C VAL A 153 22.06 -11.54 -7.26
N TYR A 154 23.02 -10.80 -6.72
CA TYR A 154 23.98 -11.29 -5.76
C TYR A 154 23.75 -10.62 -4.40
N GLY A 155 23.29 -11.39 -3.41
CA GLY A 155 23.14 -10.95 -2.03
C GLY A 155 24.43 -11.15 -1.25
N MET A 156 25.10 -10.04 -0.87
CA MET A 156 26.40 -10.06 -0.21
C MET A 156 26.31 -9.63 1.26
N GLU A 157 27.09 -10.25 2.13
CA GLU A 157 27.11 -9.92 3.56
C GLU A 157 28.15 -8.86 3.87
N SER A 158 29.26 -8.83 3.12
CA SER A 158 30.38 -7.93 3.36
C SER A 158 31.00 -7.38 2.07
N ILE A 159 31.81 -6.34 2.20
CA ILE A 159 32.62 -5.81 1.11
C ILE A 159 33.62 -6.83 0.56
N THR A 160 34.11 -7.74 1.43
CA THR A 160 35.04 -8.81 1.05
C THR A 160 34.39 -9.77 0.06
N ASP A 161 33.14 -10.14 0.29
CA ASP A 161 32.38 -11.01 -0.64
C ASP A 161 32.23 -10.35 -2.01
N VAL A 162 31.95 -9.03 -2.04
CA VAL A 162 31.85 -8.27 -3.29
C VAL A 162 33.18 -8.23 -4.02
N ILE A 163 34.30 -8.03 -3.31
CA ILE A 163 35.64 -8.07 -3.88
C ILE A 163 35.93 -9.45 -4.45
N ASN A 164 35.64 -10.52 -3.72
CA ASN A 164 35.88 -11.90 -4.15
C ASN A 164 35.08 -12.25 -5.41
N LEU A 165 33.79 -11.85 -5.47
CA LEU A 165 32.97 -12.01 -6.67
C LEU A 165 33.58 -11.27 -7.88
N LEU A 166 33.85 -9.96 -7.75
CA LEU A 166 34.29 -9.11 -8.86
C LEU A 166 35.71 -9.42 -9.33
N THR A 167 36.56 -10.00 -8.45
CA THR A 167 37.91 -10.44 -8.82
C THR A 167 37.97 -11.91 -9.28
N GLY A 168 36.86 -12.64 -9.19
CA GLY A 168 36.82 -14.07 -9.52
C GLY A 168 37.58 -14.97 -8.54
N ARG A 169 37.89 -14.48 -7.32
CA ARG A 169 38.54 -15.28 -6.28
C ARG A 169 37.65 -16.38 -5.73
N GLU A 170 36.36 -16.09 -5.64
CA GLU A 170 35.31 -17.02 -5.23
C GLU A 170 34.16 -16.99 -6.19
N ILE A 171 33.51 -18.12 -6.38
CA ILE A 171 32.32 -18.25 -7.24
C ILE A 171 31.09 -18.13 -6.35
N TYR A 172 30.24 -17.17 -6.64
CA TYR A 172 28.96 -16.97 -6.00
C TYR A 172 27.84 -17.30 -6.98
N GLU A 173 26.84 -18.02 -6.52
CA GLU A 173 25.65 -18.27 -7.31
C GLU A 173 24.66 -17.13 -7.18
N PRO A 174 24.03 -16.67 -8.26
CA PRO A 174 22.97 -15.65 -8.19
C PRO A 174 21.78 -16.21 -7.40
N THR A 175 21.14 -15.35 -6.64
CA THR A 175 19.94 -15.71 -5.87
C THR A 175 18.77 -15.99 -6.81
N HIS A 176 18.22 -17.19 -6.72
CA HIS A 176 17.03 -17.59 -7.46
C HIS A 176 15.79 -17.62 -6.56
N VAL A 177 14.71 -17.01 -7.02
CA VAL A 177 13.40 -17.03 -6.36
C VAL A 177 12.36 -17.55 -7.34
N ASP A 178 11.68 -18.64 -6.99
CA ASP A 178 10.49 -19.07 -7.71
C ASP A 178 9.29 -18.19 -7.31
N THR A 179 9.31 -16.98 -7.88
CA THR A 179 8.34 -15.93 -7.56
C THR A 179 6.90 -16.38 -7.74
N ARG A 180 6.61 -17.18 -8.80
CA ARG A 180 5.24 -17.63 -9.06
C ARG A 180 4.77 -18.62 -8.01
N ARG A 181 5.59 -19.63 -7.72
CA ARG A 181 5.25 -20.65 -6.73
C ARG A 181 5.03 -20.05 -5.35
N GLU A 182 5.98 -19.25 -4.86
CA GLU A 182 5.87 -18.59 -3.55
C GLU A 182 4.65 -17.67 -3.46
N PHE A 183 4.38 -16.92 -4.54
CA PHE A 183 3.24 -16.01 -4.60
C PHE A 183 1.92 -16.76 -4.46
N TYR A 184 1.68 -17.84 -5.23
CA TYR A 184 0.44 -18.58 -5.17
C TYR A 184 0.27 -19.41 -3.89
N GLU A 185 1.35 -19.94 -3.32
CA GLU A 185 1.30 -20.69 -2.06
C GLU A 185 0.91 -19.81 -0.87
N GLN A 186 1.31 -18.54 -0.86
CA GLN A 186 1.06 -17.61 0.24
C GLN A 186 -0.30 -16.89 0.14
N GLN A 187 -0.91 -16.82 -1.04
CA GLN A 187 -2.16 -16.08 -1.27
C GLN A 187 -3.35 -16.58 -0.45
N SER A 188 -3.36 -17.83 -0.05
CA SER A 188 -4.48 -18.48 0.63
C SER A 188 -4.26 -18.70 2.12
N ARG A 189 -3.15 -18.23 2.68
CA ARG A 189 -2.82 -18.42 4.10
C ARG A 189 -3.25 -17.20 4.91
N PHE A 190 -4.39 -17.29 5.59
CA PHE A 190 -4.88 -16.24 6.48
C PHE A 190 -4.92 -16.74 7.91
N ASP A 191 -4.46 -15.91 8.85
CA ASP A 191 -4.47 -16.20 10.29
C ASP A 191 -5.86 -15.96 10.91
N LEU A 192 -6.73 -15.20 10.24
CA LEU A 192 -8.05 -14.82 10.71
C LEU A 192 -9.12 -15.32 9.73
N ASP A 193 -10.22 -15.88 10.27
CA ASP A 193 -11.33 -16.43 9.50
C ASP A 193 -12.67 -15.86 9.95
N PHE A 194 -13.63 -15.66 9.02
CA PHE A 194 -14.98 -15.24 9.33
C PHE A 194 -15.79 -16.32 10.07
N ALA A 195 -15.35 -17.59 10.04
CA ALA A 195 -15.93 -18.66 10.85
C ALA A 195 -15.89 -18.36 12.37
N ASP A 196 -14.91 -17.57 12.82
CA ASP A 196 -14.83 -17.14 14.23
C ASP A 196 -15.90 -16.10 14.60
N VAL A 197 -16.55 -15.47 13.62
CA VAL A 197 -17.55 -14.42 13.83
C VAL A 197 -18.93 -15.06 13.96
N ARG A 198 -19.48 -15.04 15.16
CA ARG A 198 -20.82 -15.58 15.45
C ARG A 198 -21.88 -14.51 15.24
N GLY A 199 -22.95 -14.84 14.51
CA GLY A 199 -24.01 -13.90 14.17
C GLY A 199 -23.54 -12.79 13.24
N GLN A 200 -24.20 -11.62 13.28
CA GLN A 200 -23.86 -10.43 12.47
C GLN A 200 -24.00 -10.66 10.95
N GLU A 201 -24.96 -11.45 10.52
CA GLU A 201 -25.11 -11.86 9.12
C GLU A 201 -25.29 -10.66 8.17
N SER A 202 -26.01 -9.63 8.60
CA SER A 202 -26.18 -8.39 7.81
C SER A 202 -24.86 -7.65 7.57
N VAL A 203 -23.97 -7.65 8.58
CA VAL A 203 -22.66 -6.99 8.47
C VAL A 203 -21.70 -7.83 7.63
N LYS A 204 -21.73 -9.16 7.78
CA LYS A 204 -20.98 -10.08 6.92
C LYS A 204 -21.38 -9.91 5.47
N ARG A 205 -22.70 -9.82 5.18
CA ARG A 205 -23.21 -9.56 3.82
C ARG A 205 -22.75 -8.19 3.30
N ALA A 206 -22.79 -7.13 4.12
CA ALA A 206 -22.29 -5.82 3.74
C ALA A 206 -20.78 -5.84 3.41
N LEU A 207 -19.97 -6.59 4.19
CA LEU A 207 -18.53 -6.77 3.93
C LEU A 207 -18.28 -7.62 2.68
N GLU A 208 -19.09 -8.65 2.42
CA GLU A 208 -19.04 -9.46 1.18
C GLU A 208 -19.31 -8.58 -0.05
N VAL A 209 -20.38 -7.76 -0.01
CA VAL A 209 -20.70 -6.81 -1.09
C VAL A 209 -19.57 -5.79 -1.27
N ALA A 210 -19.04 -5.24 -0.16
CA ALA A 210 -17.91 -4.32 -0.22
C ALA A 210 -16.67 -4.98 -0.85
N ALA A 211 -16.34 -6.21 -0.47
CA ALA A 211 -15.21 -6.96 -1.02
C ALA A 211 -15.39 -7.27 -2.51
N ALA A 212 -16.60 -7.66 -2.92
CA ALA A 212 -16.91 -7.99 -4.30
C ALA A 212 -16.83 -6.77 -5.24
N GLY A 213 -17.34 -5.61 -4.79
CA GLY A 213 -17.40 -4.40 -5.61
C GLY A 213 -16.24 -3.42 -5.41
N GLY A 214 -15.38 -3.64 -4.40
CA GLY A 214 -14.35 -2.68 -4.02
C GLY A 214 -14.92 -1.43 -3.34
N HIS A 215 -16.07 -1.54 -2.67
CA HIS A 215 -16.80 -0.42 -2.08
C HIS A 215 -16.21 0.03 -0.75
N ASN A 216 -16.22 1.33 -0.51
CA ASN A 216 -15.91 1.91 0.79
C ASN A 216 -17.08 1.68 1.76
N LEU A 217 -16.77 1.34 3.02
CA LEU A 217 -17.77 0.95 4.00
C LEU A 217 -17.51 1.58 5.37
N ILE A 218 -18.59 2.02 6.04
CA ILE A 218 -18.56 2.44 7.44
C ILE A 218 -19.46 1.56 8.30
N MET A 219 -18.93 1.12 9.43
CA MET A 219 -19.62 0.35 10.45
C MET A 219 -19.98 1.25 11.65
N VAL A 220 -21.25 1.35 11.99
CA VAL A 220 -21.73 2.14 13.13
C VAL A 220 -22.34 1.21 14.15
N GLY A 221 -21.88 1.28 15.40
CA GLY A 221 -22.43 0.42 16.46
C GLY A 221 -21.76 0.67 17.80
N PRO A 222 -22.33 0.13 18.90
CA PRO A 222 -21.84 0.35 20.25
C PRO A 222 -20.43 -0.23 20.46
N PRO A 223 -19.72 0.20 21.53
CA PRO A 223 -18.47 -0.41 21.93
C PRO A 223 -18.62 -1.92 22.13
N GLY A 224 -17.61 -2.70 21.75
CA GLY A 224 -17.63 -4.16 21.91
C GLY A 224 -18.51 -4.93 20.91
N SER A 225 -19.13 -4.28 19.92
CA SER A 225 -19.95 -4.95 18.90
C SER A 225 -19.16 -5.73 17.82
N GLY A 226 -17.83 -5.74 17.89
CA GLY A 226 -16.98 -6.52 16.98
C GLY A 226 -16.53 -5.82 15.70
N LYS A 227 -16.73 -4.50 15.57
CA LYS A 227 -16.36 -3.71 14.36
C LYS A 227 -14.93 -3.96 13.90
N SER A 228 -13.96 -3.72 14.77
CA SER A 228 -12.53 -3.88 14.46
C SER A 228 -12.14 -5.33 14.20
N MET A 229 -12.83 -6.30 14.86
CA MET A 229 -12.65 -7.73 14.65
C MET A 229 -13.06 -8.13 13.22
N MET A 230 -14.20 -7.64 12.74
CA MET A 230 -14.68 -7.91 11.38
C MET A 230 -13.82 -7.23 10.32
N ALA A 231 -13.43 -5.97 10.54
CA ALA A 231 -12.56 -5.25 9.62
C ALA A 231 -11.21 -5.98 9.40
N LYS A 232 -10.59 -6.51 10.47
CA LYS A 232 -9.33 -7.27 10.39
C LYS A 232 -9.43 -8.57 9.60
N ARG A 233 -10.64 -9.14 9.46
CA ARG A 233 -10.91 -10.35 8.69
C ARG A 233 -11.18 -10.08 7.21
N LEU A 234 -11.45 -8.84 6.84
CA LEU A 234 -11.77 -8.47 5.45
C LEU A 234 -10.73 -8.97 4.43
N PRO A 235 -9.40 -8.91 4.68
CA PRO A 235 -8.42 -9.45 3.73
C PRO A 235 -8.64 -10.91 3.37
N SER A 236 -9.20 -11.74 4.26
CA SER A 236 -9.43 -13.18 4.01
C SER A 236 -10.52 -13.46 2.98
N ILE A 237 -11.41 -12.49 2.72
CA ILE A 237 -12.48 -12.63 1.72
C ILE A 237 -12.25 -11.78 0.46
N LEU A 238 -11.21 -10.95 0.43
CA LEU A 238 -10.87 -10.17 -0.76
C LEU A 238 -10.38 -11.06 -1.91
N PRO A 239 -10.60 -10.66 -3.16
CA PRO A 239 -10.00 -11.34 -4.32
C PRO A 239 -8.47 -11.36 -4.18
N PRO A 240 -7.80 -12.41 -4.65
CA PRO A 240 -6.35 -12.47 -4.63
C PRO A 240 -5.73 -11.31 -5.42
N LEU A 241 -4.49 -10.92 -5.06
CA LEU A 241 -3.72 -9.99 -5.87
C LEU A 241 -3.38 -10.65 -7.21
N SER A 242 -3.41 -9.90 -8.29
CA SER A 242 -2.71 -10.28 -9.51
C SER A 242 -1.20 -10.09 -9.32
N LEU A 243 -0.39 -10.72 -10.17
CA LEU A 243 1.06 -10.56 -10.10
C LEU A 243 1.48 -9.09 -10.33
N SER A 244 0.76 -8.38 -11.19
CA SER A 244 0.99 -6.95 -11.45
C SER A 244 0.67 -6.09 -10.22
N GLU A 245 -0.50 -6.30 -9.59
CA GLU A 245 -0.86 -5.60 -8.34
C GLU A 245 0.14 -5.90 -7.21
N SER A 246 0.59 -7.15 -7.11
CA SER A 246 1.60 -7.56 -6.12
C SER A 246 2.92 -6.85 -6.33
N LEU A 247 3.41 -6.77 -7.57
CA LEU A 247 4.66 -6.09 -7.91
C LEU A 247 4.59 -4.60 -7.57
N GLU A 248 3.51 -3.92 -7.96
CA GLU A 248 3.30 -2.50 -7.67
C GLU A 248 3.21 -2.23 -6.16
N THR A 249 2.45 -3.05 -5.44
CA THR A 249 2.35 -2.97 -3.99
C THR A 249 3.70 -3.21 -3.30
N THR A 250 4.47 -4.20 -3.79
CA THR A 250 5.79 -4.51 -3.25
C THR A 250 6.78 -3.37 -3.49
N GLN A 251 6.74 -2.69 -4.64
CA GLN A 251 7.58 -1.52 -4.90
C GLN A 251 7.34 -0.39 -3.90
N ILE A 252 6.08 -0.08 -3.59
CA ILE A 252 5.72 0.95 -2.59
C ILE A 252 6.29 0.59 -1.23
N HIS A 253 6.10 -0.67 -0.79
CA HIS A 253 6.61 -1.14 0.50
C HIS A 253 8.14 -1.21 0.55
N SER A 254 8.80 -1.53 -0.56
CA SER A 254 10.24 -1.53 -0.74
C SER A 254 10.83 -0.13 -0.50
N VAL A 255 10.30 0.87 -1.21
CA VAL A 255 10.72 2.27 -1.06
C VAL A 255 10.47 2.80 0.36
N ALA A 256 9.36 2.41 0.97
CA ALA A 256 9.07 2.75 2.37
C ALA A 256 9.98 2.05 3.39
N GLY A 257 10.74 1.02 2.98
CA GLY A 257 11.50 0.17 3.90
C GLY A 257 10.60 -0.63 4.85
N LYS A 258 9.41 -1.03 4.39
CA LYS A 258 8.38 -1.74 5.18
C LYS A 258 8.20 -3.21 4.75
N LEU A 259 9.03 -3.72 3.86
CA LEU A 259 9.06 -5.13 3.56
C LEU A 259 9.64 -5.92 4.75
N LYS A 260 9.01 -7.05 5.07
CA LYS A 260 9.56 -7.97 6.06
C LYS A 260 10.81 -8.64 5.46
N ARG A 261 11.81 -8.89 6.30
CA ARG A 261 13.03 -9.61 5.88
C ARG A 261 12.67 -10.94 5.23
N GLY A 262 13.33 -11.24 4.12
CA GLY A 262 13.12 -12.50 3.39
C GLY A 262 11.82 -12.55 2.55
N THR A 263 11.06 -11.47 2.46
CA THR A 263 9.90 -11.40 1.57
C THR A 263 10.37 -11.12 0.14
N SER A 264 9.91 -11.92 -0.82
CA SER A 264 10.11 -11.69 -2.26
C SER A 264 9.04 -10.74 -2.81
N LEU A 265 7.77 -11.15 -2.74
CA LEU A 265 6.59 -10.35 -3.13
C LEU A 265 5.54 -10.32 -2.02
N ILE A 266 4.80 -9.23 -1.95
CA ILE A 266 3.57 -9.15 -1.15
C ILE A 266 2.49 -9.95 -1.87
N SER A 267 2.07 -11.07 -1.28
CA SER A 267 1.09 -12.00 -1.85
C SER A 267 -0.34 -11.76 -1.37
N GLN A 268 -0.51 -11.05 -0.27
CA GLN A 268 -1.81 -10.72 0.32
C GLN A 268 -2.07 -9.22 0.25
N ARG A 269 -3.35 -8.85 0.11
CA ARG A 269 -3.75 -7.43 0.12
C ARG A 269 -3.39 -6.78 1.45
N PRO A 270 -2.66 -5.67 1.46
CA PRO A 270 -2.27 -4.97 2.69
C PRO A 270 -3.49 -4.56 3.51
N PHE A 271 -3.37 -4.68 4.82
CA PHE A 271 -4.33 -4.12 5.78
C PHE A 271 -3.61 -3.10 6.65
N ARG A 272 -3.95 -1.82 6.46
CA ARG A 272 -3.36 -0.71 7.22
C ARG A 272 -4.39 -0.13 8.16
N SER A 273 -4.02 0.00 9.43
CA SER A 273 -4.91 0.52 10.48
C SER A 273 -4.15 1.57 11.29
N PRO A 274 -4.02 2.79 10.77
CA PRO A 274 -3.39 3.88 11.52
C PRO A 274 -4.21 4.25 12.73
N HIS A 275 -3.54 4.60 13.83
CA HIS A 275 -4.19 5.12 15.02
C HIS A 275 -4.78 6.52 14.75
N HIS A 276 -5.88 6.89 15.39
CA HIS A 276 -6.54 8.19 15.17
C HIS A 276 -5.67 9.42 15.48
N THR A 277 -4.58 9.26 16.26
CA THR A 277 -3.60 10.32 16.53
C THR A 277 -2.54 10.50 15.44
N ILE A 278 -2.65 9.77 14.33
CA ILE A 278 -1.68 9.86 13.22
C ILE A 278 -1.59 11.29 12.69
N SER A 279 -0.37 11.73 12.37
CA SER A 279 -0.18 13.02 11.71
C SER A 279 -0.56 12.95 10.22
N GLU A 280 -0.91 14.09 9.63
CA GLU A 280 -1.20 14.21 8.20
C GLU A 280 -0.03 13.68 7.34
N VAL A 281 1.21 14.05 7.69
CA VAL A 281 2.41 13.61 6.98
C VAL A 281 2.61 12.09 7.07
N ALA A 282 2.32 11.47 8.20
CA ALA A 282 2.42 10.01 8.33
C ALA A 282 1.31 9.29 7.56
N LEU A 283 0.13 9.90 7.42
CA LEU A 283 -0.99 9.35 6.68
C LEU A 283 -0.78 9.47 5.16
N VAL A 284 -0.47 10.65 4.66
CA VAL A 284 -0.32 10.97 3.23
C VAL A 284 1.05 10.58 2.71
N GLY A 285 2.05 10.78 3.52
CA GLY A 285 3.45 10.73 3.13
C GLY A 285 4.07 12.12 3.09
N GLY A 286 5.37 12.18 2.93
CA GLY A 286 6.11 13.44 2.90
C GLY A 286 7.50 13.31 3.48
N GLY A 287 7.99 14.39 4.04
CA GLY A 287 9.37 14.51 4.51
C GLY A 287 10.22 15.34 3.55
N ILE A 288 11.50 15.53 3.89
CA ILE A 288 12.48 16.16 3.01
C ILE A 288 12.65 15.30 1.76
N ASN A 289 12.74 14.00 1.95
CA ASN A 289 12.72 12.96 0.92
C ASN A 289 11.32 12.34 0.94
N PRO A 290 10.48 12.59 -0.07
CA PRO A 290 9.11 12.14 -0.07
C PRO A 290 9.01 10.61 0.10
N GLN A 291 8.50 10.17 1.26
CA GLN A 291 8.23 8.77 1.55
C GLN A 291 6.73 8.51 1.47
N PRO A 292 6.31 7.32 1.02
CA PRO A 292 4.89 6.96 1.00
C PRO A 292 4.33 6.85 2.42
N GLY A 293 3.11 7.38 2.63
CA GLY A 293 2.38 7.28 3.89
C GLY A 293 1.49 6.04 3.98
N GLU A 294 0.70 5.95 5.06
CA GLU A 294 -0.19 4.81 5.30
C GLU A 294 -1.23 4.60 4.18
N ILE A 295 -1.67 5.67 3.53
CA ILE A 295 -2.59 5.61 2.39
C ILE A 295 -1.95 4.87 1.21
N SER A 296 -0.70 5.20 0.85
CA SER A 296 0.03 4.53 -0.22
C SER A 296 0.42 3.10 0.17
N LEU A 297 0.74 2.86 1.45
CA LEU A 297 0.99 1.51 1.98
C LEU A 297 -0.26 0.61 1.98
N ALA A 298 -1.46 1.20 1.92
CA ALA A 298 -2.71 0.46 1.77
C ALA A 298 -3.05 0.16 0.30
N HIS A 299 -2.22 0.56 -0.67
CA HIS A 299 -2.46 0.34 -2.09
C HIS A 299 -2.78 -1.13 -2.40
N ASN A 300 -3.79 -1.35 -3.24
CA ASN A 300 -4.37 -2.66 -3.56
C ASN A 300 -4.89 -3.46 -2.35
N GLY A 301 -5.15 -2.77 -1.23
CA GLY A 301 -5.58 -3.38 0.02
C GLY A 301 -6.66 -2.59 0.74
N VAL A 302 -6.57 -2.53 2.06
CA VAL A 302 -7.55 -1.91 2.95
C VAL A 302 -6.88 -0.86 3.83
N LEU A 303 -7.47 0.33 3.88
CA LEU A 303 -7.18 1.35 4.91
C LEU A 303 -8.35 1.34 5.91
N PHE A 304 -8.08 0.90 7.13
CA PHE A 304 -9.06 0.84 8.20
C PHE A 304 -8.89 2.00 9.18
N ALA A 305 -9.90 2.87 9.25
CA ALA A 305 -9.99 3.96 10.23
C ALA A 305 -10.92 3.56 11.38
N ASP A 306 -10.34 3.09 12.48
CA ASP A 306 -11.11 2.79 13.69
C ASP A 306 -11.40 4.10 14.44
N GLU A 307 -12.61 4.21 15.03
CA GLU A 307 -13.06 5.41 15.74
C GLU A 307 -12.96 6.69 14.87
N LEU A 308 -13.49 6.64 13.65
CA LEU A 308 -13.38 7.69 12.64
C LEU A 308 -13.60 9.13 13.17
N PRO A 309 -14.60 9.45 14.04
CA PRO A 309 -14.80 10.79 14.57
C PRO A 309 -13.70 11.28 15.53
N GLU A 310 -12.77 10.41 15.96
CA GLU A 310 -11.67 10.78 16.85
C GLU A 310 -10.43 11.24 16.09
N PHE A 311 -10.36 11.02 14.77
CA PHE A 311 -9.32 11.58 13.93
C PHE A 311 -9.42 13.11 13.86
N ASN A 312 -8.28 13.77 13.72
CA ASN A 312 -8.26 15.20 13.47
C ASN A 312 -9.01 15.51 12.16
N LYS A 313 -9.83 16.56 12.16
CA LYS A 313 -10.62 16.97 11.00
C LYS A 313 -9.74 17.22 9.76
N GLN A 314 -8.59 17.85 9.92
CA GLN A 314 -7.66 18.08 8.81
C GLN A 314 -7.15 16.75 8.23
N THR A 315 -6.80 15.80 9.09
CA THR A 315 -6.36 14.45 8.69
C THR A 315 -7.45 13.69 7.91
N LEU A 316 -8.74 13.88 8.25
CA LEU A 316 -9.84 13.27 7.50
C LEU A 316 -10.06 13.94 6.14
N GLU A 317 -9.89 15.25 6.05
CA GLU A 317 -10.10 15.97 4.78
C GLU A 317 -9.06 15.59 3.70
N VAL A 318 -7.84 15.22 4.09
CA VAL A 318 -6.81 14.79 3.11
C VAL A 318 -7.12 13.45 2.46
N LEU A 319 -8.03 12.61 3.04
CA LEU A 319 -8.49 11.36 2.43
C LEU A 319 -9.35 11.57 1.19
N ARG A 320 -9.95 12.76 1.02
CA ARG A 320 -10.95 13.02 -0.04
C ARG A 320 -10.36 12.86 -1.44
N GLN A 321 -9.19 13.41 -1.68
CA GLN A 321 -8.53 13.33 -2.98
C GLN A 321 -8.07 11.90 -3.31
N PRO A 322 -7.34 11.20 -2.43
CA PRO A 322 -6.94 9.80 -2.67
C PRO A 322 -8.11 8.84 -2.97
N LEU A 323 -9.26 9.06 -2.34
CA LEU A 323 -10.47 8.25 -2.57
C LEU A 323 -11.13 8.50 -3.95
N GLU A 324 -10.82 9.62 -4.61
CA GLU A 324 -11.30 9.92 -5.96
C GLU A 324 -10.26 9.62 -7.04
N ASP A 325 -9.03 10.11 -6.82
CA ASP A 325 -7.97 10.11 -7.84
C ASP A 325 -7.15 8.82 -7.84
N HIS A 326 -7.26 8.00 -6.78
CA HIS A 326 -6.47 6.77 -6.56
C HIS A 326 -4.95 7.01 -6.62
N LYS A 327 -4.52 8.23 -6.39
CA LYS A 327 -3.12 8.64 -6.32
C LYS A 327 -2.92 9.78 -5.33
N ILE A 328 -1.72 9.88 -4.81
CA ILE A 328 -1.26 10.98 -3.95
C ILE A 328 -0.11 11.68 -4.65
N THR A 329 -0.21 13.01 -4.76
CA THR A 329 0.86 13.85 -5.26
C THR A 329 1.49 14.64 -4.11
N ILE A 330 2.75 14.38 -3.85
CA ILE A 330 3.54 15.10 -2.85
C ILE A 330 4.42 16.11 -3.57
N SER A 331 4.04 17.38 -3.51
CA SER A 331 4.80 18.48 -4.12
C SER A 331 5.66 19.18 -3.07
N ARG A 332 6.95 19.34 -3.37
CA ARG A 332 7.92 20.12 -2.61
C ARG A 332 8.67 21.06 -3.57
N SER A 333 9.38 22.03 -3.04
CA SER A 333 10.07 23.06 -3.86
C SER A 333 10.99 22.49 -4.94
N LYS A 334 11.48 21.26 -4.79
CA LYS A 334 12.43 20.62 -5.70
C LYS A 334 11.92 19.34 -6.37
N TYR A 335 10.83 18.73 -5.86
CA TYR A 335 10.33 17.44 -6.31
C TYR A 335 8.81 17.42 -6.30
N THR A 336 8.25 16.79 -7.30
CA THR A 336 6.86 16.32 -7.29
C THR A 336 6.90 14.82 -7.49
N VAL A 337 6.39 14.07 -6.51
CA VAL A 337 6.35 12.61 -6.52
C VAL A 337 4.90 12.17 -6.44
N GLU A 338 4.52 11.22 -7.28
CA GLU A 338 3.22 10.59 -7.24
C GLU A 338 3.35 9.16 -6.69
N PHE A 339 2.46 8.78 -5.79
CA PHE A 339 2.30 7.42 -5.30
C PHE A 339 0.89 6.91 -5.63
N PRO A 340 0.74 5.72 -6.19
CA PRO A 340 -0.57 5.11 -6.37
C PRO A 340 -1.17 4.75 -4.99
N CYS A 341 -2.49 4.86 -4.88
CA CYS A 341 -3.21 4.59 -3.64
C CYS A 341 -4.64 4.10 -3.89
N SER A 342 -4.79 3.09 -4.74
CA SER A 342 -6.06 2.40 -4.92
C SER A 342 -6.31 1.47 -3.73
N PHE A 343 -7.19 1.84 -2.81
CA PHE A 343 -7.49 1.08 -1.59
C PHE A 343 -8.99 1.09 -1.30
N MET A 344 -9.46 0.10 -0.55
CA MET A 344 -10.78 0.12 0.06
C MET A 344 -10.70 0.88 1.39
N PHE A 345 -11.53 1.90 1.56
CA PHE A 345 -11.64 2.62 2.82
C PHE A 345 -12.71 1.98 3.69
N ILE A 346 -12.29 1.39 4.80
CA ILE A 346 -13.19 0.82 5.80
C ILE A 346 -13.08 1.68 7.06
N ALA A 347 -14.22 2.10 7.58
CA ALA A 347 -14.26 2.90 8.80
C ALA A 347 -15.13 2.25 9.86
N SER A 348 -14.85 2.56 11.11
CA SER A 348 -15.75 2.24 12.22
C SER A 348 -16.02 3.47 13.06
N MET A 349 -17.19 3.54 13.67
CA MET A 349 -17.52 4.58 14.63
C MET A 349 -18.58 4.12 15.63
N ASN A 350 -18.66 4.82 16.75
CA ASN A 350 -19.78 4.70 17.68
C ASN A 350 -20.93 5.58 17.20
N PRO A 351 -22.18 5.28 17.56
CA PRO A 351 -23.33 6.06 17.14
C PRO A 351 -23.46 7.43 17.84
N CYS A 352 -22.76 7.62 18.96
CA CYS A 352 -22.74 8.86 19.74
C CYS A 352 -21.53 8.87 20.69
N PRO A 353 -21.23 9.98 21.41
CA PRO A 353 -20.11 10.04 22.34
C PRO A 353 -20.13 8.98 23.45
N CYS A 354 -21.29 8.61 23.99
CA CYS A 354 -21.38 7.53 24.99
C CYS A 354 -21.39 6.13 24.36
N GLY A 355 -21.62 6.02 23.04
CA GLY A 355 -21.62 4.77 22.30
C GLY A 355 -22.93 4.00 22.26
N TYR A 356 -23.98 4.42 22.98
CA TYR A 356 -25.20 3.62 23.19
C TYR A 356 -26.45 4.21 22.53
N TYR A 357 -26.33 5.13 21.60
CA TYR A 357 -27.49 5.61 20.86
C TYR A 357 -28.06 4.46 20.00
N ASN A 358 -29.37 4.24 20.09
CA ASN A 358 -30.09 3.10 19.50
C ASN A 358 -29.69 1.71 20.02
N ASP A 359 -28.96 1.62 21.14
CA ASP A 359 -28.68 0.34 21.76
C ASP A 359 -29.95 -0.18 22.51
N PRO A 360 -30.40 -1.41 22.24
CA PRO A 360 -31.60 -1.96 22.90
C PRO A 360 -31.36 -2.30 24.37
N THR A 361 -30.13 -2.44 24.83
CA THR A 361 -29.75 -2.92 26.15
C THR A 361 -29.27 -1.82 27.09
N HIS A 362 -28.70 -0.74 26.52
CA HIS A 362 -28.14 0.37 27.28
C HIS A 362 -28.81 1.69 26.93
N LYS A 363 -29.15 2.49 27.94
CA LYS A 363 -29.74 3.80 27.73
C LYS A 363 -28.67 4.83 27.35
N CYS A 364 -28.86 5.49 26.22
CA CYS A 364 -28.02 6.63 25.82
C CYS A 364 -28.23 7.83 26.74
N CYS A 365 -27.16 8.46 27.21
CA CYS A 365 -27.18 9.66 28.03
C CYS A 365 -26.86 10.96 27.25
N CYS A 366 -26.62 10.88 25.96
CA CYS A 366 -26.27 12.02 25.14
C CYS A 366 -27.50 12.83 24.74
N THR A 367 -27.37 14.17 24.79
CA THR A 367 -28.38 15.06 24.22
C THR A 367 -28.35 15.05 22.69
N PRO A 368 -29.47 15.37 22.00
CA PRO A 368 -29.48 15.45 20.53
C PRO A 368 -28.37 16.35 19.96
N GLY A 369 -28.11 17.49 20.60
CA GLY A 369 -27.04 18.42 20.17
C GLY A 369 -25.63 17.83 20.33
N GLN A 370 -25.39 16.94 21.31
CA GLN A 370 -24.11 16.22 21.45
C GLN A 370 -23.95 15.19 20.35
N ILE A 371 -25.02 14.44 20.02
CA ILE A 371 -25.02 13.44 18.94
C ILE A 371 -24.73 14.15 17.61
N GLN A 372 -25.47 15.22 17.31
CA GLN A 372 -25.29 15.98 16.07
C GLN A 372 -23.86 16.56 15.95
N ARG A 373 -23.31 17.12 17.02
CA ARG A 373 -21.92 17.62 17.03
C ARG A 373 -20.90 16.51 16.83
N TYR A 374 -21.15 15.32 17.37
CA TYR A 374 -20.28 14.16 17.19
C TYR A 374 -20.31 13.69 15.73
N MET A 375 -21.49 13.55 15.14
CA MET A 375 -21.64 13.17 13.74
C MET A 375 -21.06 14.19 12.77
N SER A 376 -21.17 15.50 13.07
CA SER A 376 -20.62 16.58 12.24
C SER A 376 -19.08 16.66 12.21
N LYS A 377 -18.38 15.86 13.03
CA LYS A 377 -16.92 15.71 12.91
C LYS A 377 -16.53 15.08 11.56
N ILE A 378 -17.39 14.23 11.01
CA ILE A 378 -17.22 13.65 9.67
C ILE A 378 -17.91 14.58 8.67
N SER A 379 -17.16 15.09 7.70
CA SER A 379 -17.74 15.99 6.70
C SER A 379 -18.67 15.26 5.75
N GLY A 380 -19.74 15.94 5.30
CA GLY A 380 -20.64 15.40 4.26
C GLY A 380 -19.90 14.90 3.01
N PRO A 381 -18.94 15.68 2.46
CA PRO A 381 -18.13 15.22 1.33
C PRO A 381 -17.32 13.93 1.57
N LEU A 382 -16.90 13.63 2.78
CA LEU A 382 -16.24 12.36 3.10
C LEU A 382 -17.26 11.21 3.18
N LEU A 383 -18.42 11.44 3.82
CA LEU A 383 -19.51 10.47 3.86
C LEU A 383 -20.04 10.16 2.45
N ASP A 384 -20.09 11.15 1.58
CA ASP A 384 -20.44 10.97 0.16
C ASP A 384 -19.49 10.00 -0.58
N ARG A 385 -18.31 9.70 -0.07
CA ARG A 385 -17.34 8.76 -0.66
C ARG A 385 -17.41 7.36 -0.06
N ILE A 386 -18.30 7.17 0.90
CA ILE A 386 -18.57 5.86 1.51
C ILE A 386 -19.84 5.30 0.86
N ASP A 387 -19.71 4.15 0.20
CA ASP A 387 -20.81 3.54 -0.56
C ASP A 387 -21.77 2.78 0.34
N ILE A 388 -21.24 2.06 1.34
CA ILE A 388 -21.99 1.17 2.21
C ILE A 388 -21.91 1.67 3.65
N GLN A 389 -23.07 1.86 4.26
CA GLN A 389 -23.23 2.27 5.66
C GLN A 389 -23.99 1.16 6.39
N CYS A 390 -23.37 0.55 7.38
CA CYS A 390 -23.97 -0.58 8.04
C CYS A 390 -24.04 -0.35 9.57
N GLU A 391 -25.22 -0.58 10.15
CA GLU A 391 -25.42 -0.54 11.60
C GLU A 391 -25.17 -1.91 12.20
N ILE A 392 -24.39 -1.94 13.28
CA ILE A 392 -24.05 -3.14 14.02
C ILE A 392 -24.78 -3.12 15.35
N THR A 393 -25.61 -4.12 15.58
CA THR A 393 -26.26 -4.33 16.87
C THR A 393 -25.48 -5.35 17.71
N PRO A 394 -25.43 -5.20 19.05
CA PRO A 394 -24.82 -6.22 19.91
C PRO A 394 -25.50 -7.58 19.72
N VAL A 395 -24.71 -8.64 19.67
CA VAL A 395 -25.23 -10.00 19.63
C VAL A 395 -25.63 -10.40 21.07
N PRO A 396 -26.87 -10.83 21.32
CA PRO A 396 -27.29 -11.29 22.64
C PRO A 396 -26.44 -12.46 23.13
N PHE A 397 -26.12 -12.49 24.42
CA PHE A 397 -25.29 -13.55 25.01
C PHE A 397 -25.81 -14.97 24.73
N LYS A 398 -27.12 -15.14 24.67
CA LYS A 398 -27.76 -16.44 24.34
C LYS A 398 -27.38 -16.91 22.93
N ASP A 399 -27.23 -15.97 22.01
CA ASP A 399 -26.89 -16.26 20.60
C ASP A 399 -25.38 -16.51 20.45
N ILE A 400 -24.53 -15.87 21.27
CA ILE A 400 -23.10 -16.14 21.30
C ILE A 400 -22.79 -17.54 21.84
N SER A 401 -23.49 -17.94 22.92
CA SER A 401 -23.21 -19.20 23.61
C SER A 401 -23.68 -20.46 22.86
N LYS A 402 -24.72 -20.34 22.03
CA LYS A 402 -25.34 -21.43 21.27
C LYS A 402 -25.05 -21.37 19.75
N ALA A 403 -24.42 -20.30 19.27
CA ALA A 403 -24.20 -20.14 17.85
C ALA A 403 -23.23 -21.18 17.31
N GLN A 404 -23.58 -21.76 16.18
CA GLN A 404 -22.65 -22.53 15.35
C GLN A 404 -21.53 -21.62 14.84
N PRO A 405 -20.36 -22.18 14.46
CA PRO A 405 -19.34 -21.41 13.75
C PRO A 405 -19.95 -20.65 12.58
N GLY A 406 -19.45 -19.45 12.32
CA GLY A 406 -19.87 -18.67 11.16
C GLY A 406 -19.46 -19.33 9.84
N GLU A 407 -19.91 -18.76 8.73
CA GLU A 407 -19.49 -19.21 7.41
C GLU A 407 -17.97 -19.01 7.23
N PRO A 408 -17.22 -20.02 6.72
CA PRO A 408 -15.78 -19.88 6.50
C PRO A 408 -15.46 -18.78 5.47
N SER A 409 -14.37 -18.04 5.70
CA SER A 409 -13.85 -17.04 4.76
C SER A 409 -13.65 -17.58 3.35
N ALA A 410 -13.27 -18.85 3.21
CA ALA A 410 -13.04 -19.49 1.91
C ALA A 410 -14.32 -19.52 1.06
N ALA A 411 -15.49 -19.84 1.65
CA ALA A 411 -16.76 -19.87 0.94
C ALA A 411 -17.22 -18.47 0.49
N ILE A 412 -17.09 -17.48 1.37
CA ILE A 412 -17.38 -16.07 1.05
C ILE A 412 -16.44 -15.60 -0.07
N ARG A 413 -15.15 -15.90 0.05
CA ARG A 413 -14.12 -15.52 -0.93
C ARG A 413 -14.41 -16.09 -2.31
N GLU A 414 -14.88 -17.31 -2.40
CA GLU A 414 -15.24 -17.95 -3.69
C GLU A 414 -16.35 -17.15 -4.41
N ARG A 415 -17.41 -16.74 -3.69
CA ARG A 415 -18.48 -15.90 -4.26
C ARG A 415 -17.95 -14.53 -4.69
N VAL A 416 -17.10 -13.93 -3.86
CA VAL A 416 -16.46 -12.64 -4.17
C VAL A 416 -15.58 -12.73 -5.42
N ILE A 417 -14.81 -13.82 -5.58
CA ILE A 417 -13.98 -14.04 -6.77
C ILE A 417 -14.87 -14.18 -8.02
N LYS A 418 -15.94 -14.99 -7.97
CA LYS A 418 -16.87 -15.15 -9.10
C LYS A 418 -17.47 -13.81 -9.54
N ALA A 419 -17.92 -12.97 -8.58
CA ALA A 419 -18.44 -11.65 -8.90
C ALA A 419 -17.35 -10.74 -9.50
N ARG A 420 -16.11 -10.82 -8.99
CA ARG A 420 -14.99 -10.04 -9.53
C ARG A 420 -14.56 -10.48 -10.93
N ASP A 421 -14.66 -11.76 -11.25
CA ASP A 421 -14.38 -12.28 -12.59
C ASP A 421 -15.39 -11.74 -13.62
N ILE A 422 -16.68 -11.63 -13.25
CA ILE A 422 -17.71 -10.98 -14.07
C ILE A 422 -17.34 -9.51 -14.33
N GLN A 423 -16.90 -8.78 -13.30
CA GLN A 423 -16.49 -7.38 -13.42
C GLN A 423 -15.23 -7.25 -14.28
N THR A 424 -14.25 -8.12 -14.11
CA THR A 424 -13.02 -8.14 -14.92
C THR A 424 -13.33 -8.35 -16.40
N ALA A 425 -14.23 -9.26 -16.72
CA ALA A 425 -14.67 -9.48 -18.09
C ALA A 425 -15.43 -8.26 -18.65
N ARG A 426 -16.31 -7.63 -17.84
CA ARG A 426 -17.08 -6.44 -18.19
C ARG A 426 -16.21 -5.23 -18.49
N TYR A 427 -15.13 -5.05 -17.72
CA TYR A 427 -14.28 -3.85 -17.80
C TYR A 427 -12.99 -4.06 -18.59
N LYS A 428 -12.84 -5.18 -19.28
CA LYS A 428 -11.62 -5.54 -20.04
C LYS A 428 -11.11 -4.42 -20.96
N ASP A 429 -12.03 -3.69 -21.59
CA ASP A 429 -11.71 -2.62 -22.56
C ASP A 429 -11.58 -1.23 -21.91
N PHE A 430 -11.75 -1.12 -20.58
CA PHE A 430 -11.71 0.14 -19.86
C PHE A 430 -10.45 0.22 -19.00
N LYS A 431 -9.48 1.05 -19.42
CA LYS A 431 -8.23 1.23 -18.67
C LYS A 431 -8.48 1.81 -17.28
N GLY A 432 -7.89 1.20 -16.25
CA GLY A 432 -7.93 1.69 -14.88
C GLY A 432 -9.22 1.40 -14.12
N ILE A 433 -10.16 0.63 -14.71
CA ILE A 433 -11.39 0.21 -14.05
C ILE A 433 -11.31 -1.29 -13.81
N HIS A 434 -11.37 -1.70 -12.54
CA HIS A 434 -11.22 -3.10 -12.12
C HIS A 434 -12.41 -3.63 -11.31
N CYS A 435 -13.29 -2.74 -10.85
CA CYS A 435 -14.44 -3.11 -10.02
C CYS A 435 -15.58 -2.09 -10.15
N ASN A 436 -16.77 -2.48 -9.67
CA ASN A 436 -17.97 -1.67 -9.81
C ASN A 436 -17.89 -0.32 -9.07
N ALA A 437 -17.18 -0.23 -7.95
CA ALA A 437 -16.98 1.03 -7.24
C ALA A 437 -16.31 2.11 -8.11
N GLN A 438 -15.49 1.69 -9.07
CA GLN A 438 -14.73 2.58 -9.96
C GLN A 438 -15.51 3.01 -11.22
N MET A 439 -16.75 2.50 -11.43
CA MET A 439 -17.55 2.90 -12.59
C MET A 439 -17.70 4.42 -12.66
N THR A 440 -17.53 4.98 -13.86
CA THR A 440 -17.91 6.36 -14.18
C THR A 440 -19.42 6.49 -14.35
N GLU A 441 -19.94 7.70 -14.33
CA GLU A 441 -21.37 7.95 -14.53
C GLU A 441 -21.90 7.35 -15.85
N ARG A 442 -21.13 7.48 -16.93
CA ARG A 442 -21.46 6.85 -18.22
C ARG A 442 -21.56 5.33 -18.13
N MET A 443 -20.68 4.70 -17.36
CA MET A 443 -20.67 3.26 -17.18
C MET A 443 -21.83 2.79 -16.30
N ILE A 444 -22.27 3.59 -15.33
CA ILE A 444 -23.45 3.28 -14.52
C ILE A 444 -24.68 3.17 -15.43
N HIS A 445 -24.88 4.13 -16.33
CA HIS A 445 -25.96 4.06 -17.32
C HIS A 445 -25.87 2.86 -18.25
N GLN A 446 -24.66 2.41 -18.57
CA GLN A 446 -24.46 1.27 -19.47
C GLN A 446 -24.64 -0.10 -18.78
N PHE A 447 -24.19 -0.24 -17.53
CA PHE A 447 -24.06 -1.56 -16.88
C PHE A 447 -24.94 -1.74 -15.64
N ALA A 448 -25.51 -0.67 -15.10
CA ALA A 448 -26.31 -0.69 -13.88
C ALA A 448 -27.68 -0.02 -14.08
N GLU A 449 -28.18 0.06 -15.33
CA GLU A 449 -29.47 0.65 -15.64
C GLU A 449 -30.59 -0.18 -14.98
N PRO A 450 -31.40 0.43 -14.09
CA PRO A 450 -32.50 -0.24 -13.42
C PRO A 450 -33.75 -0.34 -14.33
N ASP A 451 -34.57 -1.35 -14.09
CA ASP A 451 -35.88 -1.47 -14.73
C ASP A 451 -36.90 -0.44 -14.18
N ASP A 452 -38.07 -0.31 -14.81
CA ASP A 452 -39.09 0.66 -14.41
C ASP A 452 -39.60 0.48 -12.97
N ALA A 453 -39.67 -0.75 -12.49
CA ALA A 453 -40.06 -1.06 -11.11
C ALA A 453 -39.00 -0.59 -10.11
N SER A 454 -37.74 -0.81 -10.44
CA SER A 454 -36.58 -0.34 -9.67
C SER A 454 -36.48 1.19 -9.66
N ILE A 455 -36.76 1.86 -10.78
CA ILE A 455 -36.82 3.33 -10.89
C ILE A 455 -37.88 3.90 -9.93
N ASN A 456 -39.06 3.29 -9.87
CA ASN A 456 -40.14 3.75 -8.99
C ASN A 456 -39.74 3.56 -7.50
N LEU A 457 -39.09 2.45 -7.15
CA LEU A 457 -38.58 2.22 -5.80
C LEU A 457 -37.51 3.26 -5.44
N LEU A 458 -36.56 3.52 -6.35
CA LEU A 458 -35.48 4.52 -6.15
C LEU A 458 -36.06 5.92 -5.96
N ARG A 459 -37.07 6.32 -6.79
CA ARG A 459 -37.74 7.61 -6.65
C ARG A 459 -38.37 7.77 -5.28
N THR A 460 -39.15 6.77 -4.86
CA THR A 460 -39.77 6.76 -3.54
C THR A 460 -38.77 6.86 -2.41
N ALA A 461 -37.65 6.14 -2.51
CA ALA A 461 -36.58 6.19 -1.53
C ALA A 461 -35.88 7.55 -1.50
N MET A 462 -35.58 8.14 -2.67
CA MET A 462 -34.95 9.46 -2.77
C MET A 462 -35.82 10.55 -2.15
N GLU A 463 -37.12 10.56 -2.45
CA GLU A 463 -38.07 11.51 -1.87
C GLU A 463 -38.23 11.32 -0.36
N LYS A 464 -38.46 10.08 0.08
CA LYS A 464 -38.70 9.76 1.50
C LYS A 464 -37.47 10.03 2.39
N PHE A 465 -36.27 9.78 1.89
CA PHE A 465 -35.03 9.89 2.66
C PHE A 465 -34.19 11.12 2.28
N SER A 466 -34.68 11.99 1.41
CA SER A 466 -33.98 13.20 0.93
C SER A 466 -32.56 12.90 0.41
N LEU A 467 -32.41 11.81 -0.35
CA LEU A 467 -31.12 11.36 -0.84
C LEU A 467 -30.61 12.25 -1.98
N SER A 468 -29.30 12.49 -2.03
CA SER A 468 -28.65 13.29 -3.07
C SER A 468 -28.51 12.52 -4.40
N ALA A 469 -28.27 13.23 -5.52
CA ALA A 469 -27.94 12.60 -6.81
C ALA A 469 -26.67 11.72 -6.73
N ARG A 470 -25.72 12.07 -5.85
CA ARG A 470 -24.54 11.23 -5.61
C ARG A 470 -24.90 9.91 -4.93
N ALA A 471 -25.84 9.94 -3.98
CA ALA A 471 -26.36 8.74 -3.33
C ALA A 471 -27.04 7.81 -4.35
N TYR A 472 -27.77 8.35 -5.33
CA TYR A 472 -28.36 7.60 -6.43
C TYR A 472 -27.31 6.78 -7.19
N ASN A 473 -26.24 7.42 -7.68
CA ASN A 473 -25.17 6.75 -8.41
C ASN A 473 -24.50 5.65 -7.57
N ARG A 474 -24.34 5.86 -6.26
CA ARG A 474 -23.75 4.87 -5.36
C ARG A 474 -24.65 3.68 -5.14
N ILE A 475 -25.95 3.91 -4.95
CA ILE A 475 -26.95 2.82 -4.85
C ILE A 475 -26.87 1.94 -6.11
N LEU A 476 -26.78 2.52 -7.29
CA LEU A 476 -26.66 1.75 -8.53
C LEU A 476 -25.37 0.94 -8.64
N LYS A 477 -24.24 1.51 -8.22
CA LYS A 477 -22.96 0.77 -8.17
C LYS A 477 -23.01 -0.43 -7.22
N VAL A 478 -23.58 -0.23 -6.03
CA VAL A 478 -23.76 -1.30 -5.03
C VAL A 478 -24.76 -2.34 -5.52
N ALA A 479 -25.89 -1.92 -6.08
CA ALA A 479 -26.91 -2.82 -6.65
C ALA A 479 -26.33 -3.67 -7.79
N ARG A 480 -25.49 -3.11 -8.66
CA ARG A 480 -24.78 -3.88 -9.70
C ARG A 480 -23.89 -4.95 -9.08
N THR A 481 -23.20 -4.63 -7.97
CA THR A 481 -22.36 -5.59 -7.26
C THR A 481 -23.18 -6.71 -6.64
N ILE A 482 -24.33 -6.40 -6.04
CA ILE A 482 -25.24 -7.41 -5.49
C ILE A 482 -25.75 -8.32 -6.60
N ALA A 483 -26.13 -7.76 -7.76
CA ALA A 483 -26.54 -8.54 -8.92
C ALA A 483 -25.41 -9.43 -9.47
N ASP A 484 -24.14 -8.98 -9.45
CA ASP A 484 -23.00 -9.79 -9.84
C ASP A 484 -22.78 -10.97 -8.86
N LEU A 485 -22.97 -10.76 -7.54
CA LEU A 485 -22.91 -11.83 -6.53
C LEU A 485 -24.02 -12.86 -6.71
N ASP A 486 -25.21 -12.43 -7.15
CA ASP A 486 -26.36 -13.30 -7.41
C ASP A 486 -26.29 -13.93 -8.82
N GLY A 487 -25.28 -13.59 -9.64
CA GLY A 487 -25.13 -14.05 -11.02
C GLY A 487 -26.17 -13.50 -11.99
N SER A 488 -26.84 -12.40 -11.64
CA SER A 488 -27.86 -11.76 -12.49
C SER A 488 -27.22 -10.84 -13.53
N GLU A 489 -27.68 -10.97 -14.79
CA GLU A 489 -27.23 -10.06 -15.87
C GLU A 489 -27.77 -8.64 -15.70
N ARG A 490 -28.96 -8.48 -15.10
CA ARG A 490 -29.64 -7.20 -14.91
C ARG A 490 -29.74 -6.83 -13.44
N VAL A 491 -29.84 -5.53 -13.19
CA VAL A 491 -30.15 -5.02 -11.86
C VAL A 491 -31.66 -5.07 -11.65
N GLU A 492 -32.12 -5.86 -10.67
CA GLU A 492 -33.51 -6.07 -10.35
C GLU A 492 -33.91 -5.36 -9.05
N VAL A 493 -35.22 -5.28 -8.77
CA VAL A 493 -35.79 -4.58 -7.60
C VAL A 493 -35.17 -5.05 -6.27
N GLN A 494 -34.91 -6.34 -6.13
CA GLN A 494 -34.30 -6.90 -4.91
C GLN A 494 -32.88 -6.36 -4.68
N HIS A 495 -32.07 -6.21 -5.72
CA HIS A 495 -30.72 -5.67 -5.64
C HIS A 495 -30.73 -4.18 -5.25
N ILE A 496 -31.68 -3.42 -5.80
CA ILE A 496 -31.90 -2.01 -5.44
C ILE A 496 -32.39 -1.88 -3.99
N SER A 497 -33.30 -2.74 -3.58
CA SER A 497 -33.84 -2.74 -2.19
C SER A 497 -32.74 -2.98 -1.16
N GLU A 498 -31.87 -3.98 -1.38
CA GLU A 498 -30.70 -4.24 -0.54
C GLU A 498 -29.75 -3.05 -0.53
N ALA A 499 -29.43 -2.48 -1.69
CA ALA A 499 -28.52 -1.34 -1.82
C ALA A 499 -29.02 -0.06 -1.11
N ILE A 500 -30.33 0.22 -1.16
CA ILE A 500 -30.95 1.33 -0.42
C ILE A 500 -30.78 1.11 1.10
N GLY A 501 -30.87 -0.14 1.56
CA GLY A 501 -30.63 -0.50 2.96
C GLY A 501 -29.26 -0.10 3.49
N TYR A 502 -28.28 0.02 2.62
CA TYR A 502 -26.91 0.45 2.97
C TYR A 502 -26.69 1.97 3.00
N ARG A 503 -27.76 2.80 2.95
CA ARG A 503 -27.67 4.27 3.02
C ARG A 503 -28.38 4.85 4.27
N ASN A 504 -28.18 4.23 5.41
CA ASN A 504 -28.90 4.58 6.65
C ASN A 504 -28.48 5.92 7.25
N LEU A 505 -27.21 6.34 7.13
CA LEU A 505 -26.71 7.60 7.71
C LEU A 505 -27.10 8.83 6.87
N ASP A 506 -27.43 8.67 5.60
CA ASP A 506 -27.85 9.77 4.72
C ASP A 506 -29.27 10.27 5.02
N ARG A 507 -30.02 9.52 5.79
CA ARG A 507 -31.38 9.88 6.17
C ARG A 507 -31.32 11.06 7.13
N GLY A 508 -31.90 12.21 6.76
CA GLY A 508 -31.87 13.45 7.54
C GLY A 508 -32.26 13.34 9.01
N ASP A 509 -33.02 12.30 9.36
CA ASP A 509 -33.55 12.02 10.70
C ASP A 509 -32.71 11.03 11.53
N TRP A 510 -31.48 10.70 11.13
CA TRP A 510 -30.73 9.67 11.86
C TRP A 510 -30.56 10.02 13.35
N ALA A 511 -30.40 11.33 13.68
CA ALA A 511 -30.33 11.84 15.05
C ALA A 511 -31.71 12.01 15.73
N GLU A 512 -32.83 12.02 14.95
CA GLU A 512 -34.17 12.31 15.44
C GLU A 512 -35.04 11.05 15.61
N ARG A 513 -34.59 9.88 15.18
CA ARG A 513 -35.37 8.63 15.03
C ARG A 513 -35.98 8.02 16.30
N ARG A 514 -35.80 8.58 17.50
CA ARG A 514 -36.50 8.13 18.72
C ARG A 514 -36.92 9.30 19.60
N MET A 515 -37.89 10.04 19.16
CA MET A 515 -38.78 10.78 20.07
C MET A 515 -40.19 10.17 20.18
N TYR A 516 -40.37 8.93 19.69
CA TYR A 516 -41.68 8.26 19.81
C TYR A 516 -41.54 6.86 20.35
#